data_1e5d441f7c2f1a4356fa2e92355a225e
#
_entry.id   1e5d441f7c2f1a4356fa2e92355a225e
#
_cell.length_a   1.000
_cell.length_b   1.000
_cell.length_c   1.000
_cell.angle_alpha   90.00
_cell.angle_beta   90.00
_cell.angle_gamma   90.00
#
_symmetry.space_group_name_H-M   'P 1'
#
loop_
_entity.id
_entity.type
_entity.pdbx_description
1 polymer ?
#
loop_
_entity_poly.entity_id
_entity_poly.type
_entity_poly.pdbx_seq_one_letter_code
_entity_poly.pdbx_strand_id
1 'polypeptide(L)'
;VKINDKHFEVIVRQMMRKVEILDPGDTLFLEQQVVDKLEVMDENDRLWGKVVVVDAGDSETLSPGQIVTLRKLRDENSQLKRRDLRTVEVREAKPATARQILQGITRAALQTKSFMSAASFQETTKVLNDAAINGKVDTLEGLKENVICGHLIPAGTGLREYKRLVVMPVSEHEQALAASSGLDLEGDVSIAG
;
A
#
# COMPACT_ATOMS: atom_id res chain seq x y z
N VAL A 1 34.59 18.71 15.19
CA VAL A 1 33.91 17.48 14.77
C VAL A 1 33.46 17.69 13.34
N LYS A 2 33.91 16.84 12.40
CA LYS A 2 33.36 16.84 11.01
C LYS A 2 32.10 16.00 11.00
N ILE A 3 30.98 16.65 10.67
CA ILE A 3 29.72 15.98 10.43
C ILE A 3 29.64 15.67 8.93
N ASN A 4 29.27 14.43 8.56
CA ASN A 4 29.13 14.04 7.16
C ASN A 4 27.84 14.61 6.58
N ASP A 5 27.89 15.08 5.34
CA ASP A 5 26.76 15.69 4.62
C ASP A 5 25.56 14.74 4.48
N LYS A 6 25.77 13.43 4.52
CA LYS A 6 24.71 12.42 4.50
C LYS A 6 23.61 12.65 5.55
N HIS A 7 23.97 13.13 6.73
CA HIS A 7 23.01 13.40 7.81
C HIS A 7 22.06 14.55 7.43
N PHE A 8 22.60 15.59 6.79
CA PHE A 8 21.79 16.70 6.30
C PHE A 8 20.91 16.29 5.12
N GLU A 9 21.44 15.50 4.19
CA GLU A 9 20.70 14.98 3.04
C GLU A 9 19.49 14.16 3.46
N VAL A 10 19.63 13.27 4.45
CA VAL A 10 18.52 12.48 4.99
C VAL A 10 17.44 13.38 5.60
N ILE A 11 17.84 14.40 6.39
CA ILE A 11 16.90 15.33 7.02
C ILE A 11 16.16 16.13 5.96
N VAL A 12 16.85 16.70 4.99
CA VAL A 12 16.26 17.50 3.90
C VAL A 12 15.29 16.63 3.08
N ARG A 13 15.67 15.39 2.77
CA ARG A 13 14.77 14.45 2.07
C ARG A 13 13.47 14.21 2.82
N GLN A 14 13.51 14.07 4.15
CA GLN A 14 12.30 13.92 4.98
C GLN A 14 11.46 15.20 5.01
N MET A 15 12.08 16.37 5.02
CA MET A 15 11.37 17.66 4.94
C MET A 15 10.68 17.88 3.59
N MET A 16 11.16 17.24 2.53
CA MET A 16 10.62 17.32 1.16
C MET A 16 9.74 16.11 0.78
N ARG A 17 9.33 15.30 1.75
CA ARG A 17 8.56 14.07 1.49
C ARG A 17 7.12 14.33 1.03
N LYS A 18 6.53 15.42 1.46
CA LYS A 18 5.14 15.77 1.17
C LYS A 18 5.00 16.64 -0.06
N VAL A 19 3.89 16.45 -0.76
CA VAL A 19 3.47 17.23 -1.92
C VAL A 19 2.05 17.76 -1.71
N GLU A 20 1.75 18.88 -2.32
CA GLU A 20 0.42 19.49 -2.38
C GLU A 20 -0.21 19.18 -3.73
N ILE A 21 -1.40 18.65 -3.73
CA ILE A 21 -2.16 18.36 -4.95
C ILE A 21 -2.66 19.67 -5.55
N LEU A 22 -2.32 19.93 -6.81
CA LEU A 22 -2.81 21.08 -7.57
C LEU A 22 -4.08 20.75 -8.34
N ASP A 23 -4.05 19.64 -9.09
CA ASP A 23 -5.18 19.11 -9.82
C ASP A 23 -5.29 17.62 -9.52
N PRO A 24 -6.38 17.17 -8.89
CA PRO A 24 -6.57 15.78 -8.55
C PRO A 24 -6.83 14.87 -9.77
N GLY A 25 -7.19 15.47 -10.92
CA GLY A 25 -7.59 14.68 -12.10
C GLY A 25 -8.69 13.66 -11.77
N ASP A 26 -8.46 12.41 -12.14
CA ASP A 26 -9.39 11.29 -11.87
C ASP A 26 -8.98 10.44 -10.65
N THR A 27 -8.09 10.95 -9.81
CA THR A 27 -7.67 10.29 -8.56
C THR A 27 -8.65 10.57 -7.42
N LEU A 28 -8.47 9.86 -6.29
CA LEU A 28 -9.28 10.06 -5.08
C LEU A 28 -8.82 11.24 -4.22
N PHE A 29 -7.83 11.99 -4.65
CA PHE A 29 -7.30 13.12 -3.90
C PHE A 29 -8.22 14.35 -4.01
N LEU A 30 -8.07 15.25 -3.02
CA LEU A 30 -8.72 16.55 -3.03
C LEU A 30 -7.72 17.65 -3.44
N GLU A 31 -8.22 18.71 -4.03
CA GLU A 31 -7.41 19.91 -4.31
C GLU A 31 -6.80 20.45 -3.01
N GLN A 32 -5.56 20.92 -3.09
CA GLN A 32 -4.78 21.46 -1.96
C GLN A 32 -4.51 20.46 -0.82
N GLN A 33 -4.82 19.19 -1.03
CA GLN A 33 -4.49 18.16 -0.06
C GLN A 33 -2.97 17.94 0.00
N VAL A 34 -2.43 17.84 1.22
CA VAL A 34 -1.01 17.51 1.45
C VAL A 34 -0.86 16.01 1.67
N VAL A 35 -0.21 15.35 0.72
CA VAL A 35 -0.09 13.89 0.66
C VAL A 35 1.39 13.47 0.57
N ASP A 36 1.68 12.21 0.81
CA ASP A 36 3.00 11.65 0.60
C ASP A 36 3.30 11.53 -0.91
N LYS A 37 4.50 11.91 -1.33
CA LYS A 37 4.92 11.84 -2.74
C LYS A 37 4.74 10.44 -3.33
N LEU A 38 5.05 9.41 -2.53
CA LEU A 38 4.91 8.01 -2.97
C LEU A 38 3.44 7.63 -3.19
N GLU A 39 2.53 8.07 -2.32
CA GLU A 39 1.10 7.80 -2.47
C GLU A 39 0.54 8.41 -3.78
N VAL A 40 1.00 9.60 -4.16
CA VAL A 40 0.60 10.20 -5.44
C VAL A 40 1.14 9.41 -6.63
N MET A 41 2.37 8.92 -6.53
CA MET A 41 2.96 8.07 -7.58
C MET A 41 2.19 6.75 -7.71
N ASP A 42 1.91 6.09 -6.59
CA ASP A 42 1.16 4.82 -6.57
C ASP A 42 -0.26 4.98 -7.15
N GLU A 43 -0.96 6.07 -6.82
CA GLU A 43 -2.30 6.33 -7.39
C GLU A 43 -2.23 6.67 -8.89
N ASN A 44 -1.24 7.44 -9.32
CA ASN A 44 -1.03 7.72 -10.74
C ASN A 44 -0.69 6.45 -11.52
N ASP A 45 0.13 5.56 -10.94
CA ASP A 45 0.47 4.28 -11.56
C ASP A 45 -0.75 3.35 -11.63
N ARG A 46 -1.66 3.41 -10.65
CA ARG A 46 -2.95 2.69 -10.69
C ARG A 46 -3.84 3.16 -11.83
N LEU A 47 -3.79 4.45 -12.20
CA LEU A 47 -4.56 5.02 -13.30
C LEU A 47 -3.92 4.75 -14.66
N TRP A 48 -2.64 4.41 -14.70
CA TRP A 48 -1.91 4.19 -15.94
C TRP A 48 -2.58 3.11 -16.81
N GLY A 49 -2.86 3.47 -18.07
CA GLY A 49 -3.53 2.56 -19.01
C GLY A 49 -5.01 2.29 -18.72
N LYS A 50 -5.63 3.05 -17.84
CA LYS A 50 -7.07 3.02 -17.62
C LYS A 50 -7.76 4.17 -18.32
N VAL A 51 -9.06 4.01 -18.51
CA VAL A 51 -9.94 4.99 -19.16
C VAL A 51 -11.14 5.28 -18.28
N VAL A 52 -11.67 6.48 -18.40
CA VAL A 52 -12.87 6.92 -17.71
C VAL A 52 -14.03 6.89 -18.69
N VAL A 53 -15.14 6.27 -18.29
CA VAL A 53 -16.36 6.23 -19.07
C VAL A 53 -16.99 7.60 -19.09
N VAL A 54 -17.17 8.19 -20.27
CA VAL A 54 -17.87 9.47 -20.47
C VAL A 54 -19.35 9.20 -20.69
N ASP A 55 -19.68 8.32 -21.65
CA ASP A 55 -21.05 7.86 -21.91
C ASP A 55 -21.07 6.33 -21.87
N ALA A 56 -21.94 5.79 -21.05
CA ALA A 56 -22.10 4.35 -20.91
C ALA A 56 -22.85 3.71 -22.10
N GLY A 57 -23.48 4.51 -22.97
CA GLY A 57 -24.32 4.01 -24.05
C GLY A 57 -25.41 3.07 -23.49
N ASP A 58 -25.53 1.89 -24.11
CA ASP A 58 -26.50 0.86 -23.69
C ASP A 58 -25.88 -0.23 -22.79
N SER A 59 -24.73 0.04 -22.15
CA SER A 59 -24.09 -0.90 -21.23
C SER A 59 -24.83 -0.97 -19.89
N GLU A 60 -25.16 -2.18 -19.44
CA GLU A 60 -25.74 -2.45 -18.11
C GLU A 60 -24.68 -2.55 -17.01
N THR A 61 -23.41 -2.76 -17.38
CA THR A 61 -22.30 -3.05 -16.45
C THR A 61 -21.41 -1.86 -16.15
N LEU A 62 -21.44 -0.82 -17.00
CA LEU A 62 -20.60 0.36 -16.88
C LEU A 62 -21.46 1.60 -16.60
N SER A 63 -20.97 2.45 -15.70
CA SER A 63 -21.62 3.71 -15.36
C SER A 63 -20.77 4.91 -15.79
N PRO A 64 -21.35 6.06 -16.13
CA PRO A 64 -20.59 7.29 -16.40
C PRO A 64 -19.70 7.67 -15.21
N GLY A 65 -18.49 8.11 -15.48
CA GLY A 65 -17.47 8.43 -14.48
C GLY A 65 -16.70 7.23 -13.92
N GLN A 66 -17.01 6.02 -14.29
CA GLN A 66 -16.31 4.82 -13.82
C GLN A 66 -14.96 4.67 -14.51
N ILE A 67 -13.91 4.33 -13.73
CA ILE A 67 -12.58 4.03 -14.23
C ILE A 67 -12.48 2.54 -14.55
N VAL A 68 -12.14 2.22 -15.80
CA VAL A 68 -12.08 0.84 -16.29
C VAL A 68 -10.77 0.58 -17.03
N THR A 69 -10.38 -0.69 -17.09
CA THR A 69 -9.23 -1.12 -17.90
C THR A 69 -9.64 -1.22 -19.37
N LEU A 70 -8.69 -0.98 -20.26
CA LEU A 70 -8.89 -1.12 -21.71
C LEU A 70 -9.40 -2.53 -22.10
N ARG A 71 -9.00 -3.56 -21.35
CA ARG A 71 -9.46 -4.93 -21.61
C ARG A 71 -10.96 -5.06 -21.34
N LYS A 72 -11.41 -4.63 -20.17
CA LYS A 72 -12.83 -4.67 -19.80
C LYS A 72 -13.70 -3.87 -20.78
N LEU A 73 -13.21 -2.69 -21.20
CA LEU A 73 -13.88 -1.87 -22.21
C LEU A 73 -14.02 -2.60 -23.54
N ARG A 74 -12.96 -3.26 -24.03
CA ARG A 74 -12.98 -4.01 -25.31
C ARG A 74 -13.96 -5.17 -25.25
N ASP A 75 -14.00 -5.89 -24.14
CA ASP A 75 -14.91 -7.03 -23.93
C ASP A 75 -16.36 -6.55 -23.96
N GLU A 76 -16.70 -5.49 -23.23
CA GLU A 76 -18.02 -4.87 -23.24
C GLU A 76 -18.42 -4.34 -24.62
N ASN A 77 -17.56 -3.54 -25.25
CA ASN A 77 -17.83 -3.00 -26.57
C ASN A 77 -18.02 -4.11 -27.63
N SER A 78 -17.33 -5.24 -27.46
CA SER A 78 -17.50 -6.40 -28.35
C SER A 78 -18.87 -7.07 -28.14
N GLN A 79 -19.35 -7.13 -26.92
CA GLN A 79 -20.68 -7.65 -26.60
C GLN A 79 -21.80 -6.73 -27.10
N LEU A 80 -21.66 -5.41 -26.89
CA LEU A 80 -22.60 -4.41 -27.38
C LEU A 80 -22.71 -4.42 -28.91
N LYS A 81 -21.58 -4.48 -29.61
CA LYS A 81 -21.54 -4.59 -31.09
C LYS A 81 -22.22 -5.86 -31.62
N ARG A 82 -22.14 -6.99 -30.91
CA ARG A 82 -22.85 -8.23 -31.30
C ARG A 82 -24.35 -8.14 -31.15
N ARG A 83 -24.82 -7.21 -30.28
CA ARG A 83 -26.24 -6.96 -30.02
C ARG A 83 -26.79 -5.76 -30.79
N ASP A 84 -25.98 -5.13 -31.66
CA ASP A 84 -26.28 -3.89 -32.39
C ASP A 84 -26.68 -2.71 -31.46
N LEU A 85 -26.07 -2.66 -30.26
CA LEU A 85 -26.30 -1.63 -29.27
C LEU A 85 -25.21 -0.54 -29.34
N ARG A 86 -25.46 0.63 -28.72
CA ARG A 86 -24.52 1.73 -28.66
C ARG A 86 -23.28 1.34 -27.84
N THR A 87 -22.10 1.61 -28.38
CA THR A 87 -20.84 1.37 -27.70
C THR A 87 -20.55 2.46 -26.66
N VAL A 88 -19.74 2.08 -25.67
CA VAL A 88 -19.31 2.97 -24.58
C VAL A 88 -18.29 3.97 -25.11
N GLU A 89 -18.47 5.27 -24.82
CA GLU A 89 -17.51 6.33 -25.11
C GLU A 89 -16.64 6.58 -23.86
N VAL A 90 -15.34 6.70 -24.09
CA VAL A 90 -14.36 6.85 -23.02
C VAL A 90 -13.34 7.93 -23.32
N ARG A 91 -12.73 8.48 -22.29
CA ARG A 91 -11.53 9.30 -22.36
C ARG A 91 -10.40 8.67 -21.55
N GLU A 92 -9.17 9.05 -21.81
CA GLU A 92 -8.04 8.66 -20.98
C GLU A 92 -8.17 9.23 -19.57
N ALA A 93 -7.78 8.43 -18.57
CA ALA A 93 -7.76 8.87 -17.18
C ALA A 93 -6.64 9.90 -16.98
N LYS A 94 -6.97 11.03 -16.34
CA LYS A 94 -6.01 12.09 -16.03
C LYS A 94 -5.33 11.80 -14.69
N PRO A 95 -3.99 11.72 -14.65
CA PRO A 95 -3.26 11.59 -13.39
C PRO A 95 -3.34 12.88 -12.57
N ALA A 96 -3.15 12.76 -11.25
CA ALA A 96 -3.03 13.91 -10.38
C ALA A 96 -1.71 14.64 -10.63
N THR A 97 -1.78 15.98 -10.59
CA THR A 97 -0.61 16.85 -10.60
C THR A 97 -0.37 17.41 -9.21
N ALA A 98 0.89 17.44 -8.79
CA ALA A 98 1.25 17.88 -7.46
C ALA A 98 2.49 18.77 -7.48
N ARG A 99 2.56 19.67 -6.51
CA ARG A 99 3.70 20.55 -6.26
C ARG A 99 4.44 20.10 -5.02
N GLN A 100 5.75 19.98 -5.10
CA GLN A 100 6.58 19.67 -3.95
C GLN A 100 6.60 20.82 -2.95
N ILE A 101 6.43 20.50 -1.67
CA ILE A 101 6.49 21.44 -0.56
C ILE A 101 7.67 21.14 0.35
N LEU A 102 8.27 22.19 0.90
CA LEU A 102 9.28 22.09 1.95
C LEU A 102 8.60 22.30 3.31
N GLN A 103 8.67 21.30 4.16
CA GLN A 103 8.14 21.38 5.52
C GLN A 103 9.27 21.69 6.51
N GLY A 104 8.97 22.47 7.55
CA GLY A 104 9.88 22.61 8.68
C GLY A 104 10.10 21.28 9.39
N ILE A 105 11.26 21.10 10.01
CA ILE A 105 11.67 19.84 10.65
C ILE A 105 10.64 19.34 11.69
N THR A 106 10.07 20.22 12.51
CA THR A 106 9.06 19.85 13.51
C THR A 106 7.78 19.33 12.84
N ARG A 107 7.31 20.02 11.78
CA ARG A 107 6.11 19.60 11.06
C ARG A 107 6.33 18.27 10.33
N ALA A 108 7.50 18.08 9.74
CA ALA A 108 7.89 16.82 9.11
C ALA A 108 7.91 15.65 10.11
N ALA A 109 8.38 15.89 11.35
CA ALA A 109 8.40 14.90 12.41
C ALA A 109 7.01 14.53 12.97
N LEU A 110 6.07 15.49 12.98
CA LEU A 110 4.69 15.27 13.46
C LEU A 110 3.78 14.64 12.39
N GLN A 111 4.07 14.85 11.11
CA GLN A 111 3.28 14.32 9.98
C GLN A 111 3.84 12.99 9.42
N THR A 112 4.38 12.15 10.29
CA THR A 112 4.83 10.79 9.93
C THR A 112 3.63 9.85 9.79
N LYS A 113 3.82 8.72 9.09
CA LYS A 113 2.78 7.66 9.00
C LYS A 113 2.43 7.09 10.37
N SER A 114 3.44 6.93 11.24
CA SER A 114 3.26 6.43 12.59
C SER A 114 2.81 7.55 13.53
N PHE A 115 1.58 7.46 14.03
CA PHE A 115 1.09 8.39 15.05
C PHE A 115 1.76 8.17 16.41
N MET A 116 2.21 6.96 16.73
CA MET A 116 2.94 6.68 17.97
C MET A 116 4.30 7.38 17.99
N SER A 117 5.02 7.36 16.88
CA SER A 117 6.28 8.08 16.73
C SER A 117 6.08 9.59 16.87
N ALA A 118 5.05 10.14 16.24
CA ALA A 118 4.70 11.56 16.35
C ALA A 118 4.31 11.95 17.78
N ALA A 119 3.46 11.17 18.44
CA ALA A 119 3.00 11.40 19.81
C ALA A 119 4.15 11.39 20.83
N SER A 120 5.16 10.57 20.61
CA SER A 120 6.34 10.52 21.50
C SER A 120 7.30 11.70 21.31
N PHE A 121 7.13 12.49 20.27
CA PHE A 121 7.99 13.65 20.00
C PHE A 121 7.44 14.94 20.63
N GLN A 122 6.24 15.35 20.25
CA GLN A 122 5.56 16.56 20.75
C GLN A 122 4.03 16.43 20.62
N GLU A 123 3.30 17.28 21.34
CA GLU A 123 1.83 17.39 21.24
C GLU A 123 1.10 16.04 21.44
N THR A 124 1.58 15.22 22.37
CA THR A 124 1.11 13.83 22.60
C THR A 124 -0.41 13.72 22.65
N THR A 125 -1.08 14.56 23.44
CA THR A 125 -2.53 14.52 23.60
C THR A 125 -3.28 14.83 22.30
N LYS A 126 -2.82 15.83 21.57
CA LYS A 126 -3.43 16.24 20.30
C LYS A 126 -3.27 15.15 19.24
N VAL A 127 -2.06 14.61 19.09
CA VAL A 127 -1.77 13.55 18.12
C VAL A 127 -2.59 12.29 18.41
N LEU A 128 -2.70 11.90 19.69
CA LEU A 128 -3.51 10.73 20.08
C LEU A 128 -5.00 10.96 19.87
N ASN A 129 -5.52 12.16 20.17
CA ASN A 129 -6.91 12.51 19.90
C ASN A 129 -7.22 12.46 18.40
N ASP A 130 -6.37 13.07 17.56
CA ASP A 130 -6.54 13.05 16.11
C ASP A 130 -6.45 11.62 15.55
N ALA A 131 -5.57 10.79 16.10
CA ALA A 131 -5.47 9.39 15.70
C ALA A 131 -6.71 8.59 16.09
N ALA A 132 -7.27 8.83 17.28
CA ALA A 132 -8.48 8.17 17.76
C ALA A 132 -9.72 8.57 16.94
N ILE A 133 -9.89 9.89 16.66
CA ILE A 133 -11.02 10.40 15.89
C ILE A 133 -10.99 9.84 14.46
N ASN A 134 -9.80 9.78 13.84
CA ASN A 134 -9.64 9.31 12.47
C ASN A 134 -9.49 7.78 12.36
N GLY A 135 -9.53 7.03 13.46
CA GLY A 135 -9.36 5.59 13.48
C GLY A 135 -8.03 5.12 12.87
N LYS A 136 -6.94 5.87 13.09
CA LYS A 136 -5.62 5.55 12.50
C LYS A 136 -5.07 4.25 13.07
N VAL A 137 -4.50 3.43 12.20
CA VAL A 137 -3.78 2.21 12.56
C VAL A 137 -2.29 2.41 12.32
N ASP A 138 -1.46 2.08 13.31
CA ASP A 138 -0.01 2.11 13.18
C ASP A 138 0.50 0.73 12.79
N THR A 139 1.22 0.65 11.68
CA THR A 139 1.76 -0.61 11.13
C THR A 139 3.00 -1.11 11.84
N LEU A 140 3.55 -0.33 12.78
CA LEU A 140 4.75 -0.65 13.56
C LEU A 140 5.98 -1.00 12.70
N GLU A 141 6.16 -0.26 11.61
CA GLU A 141 7.29 -0.45 10.68
C GLU A 141 8.59 0.21 11.16
N GLY A 142 8.48 1.27 11.97
CA GLY A 142 9.63 2.01 12.49
C GLY A 142 10.24 1.38 13.74
N LEU A 143 11.37 1.94 14.17
CA LEU A 143 12.05 1.49 15.38
C LEU A 143 11.36 1.98 16.65
N LYS A 144 10.96 3.25 16.65
CA LYS A 144 10.45 3.97 17.83
C LYS A 144 9.14 3.39 18.33
N GLU A 145 8.22 3.09 17.43
CA GLU A 145 6.92 2.49 17.71
C GLU A 145 7.05 1.12 18.37
N ASN A 146 7.94 0.28 17.83
CA ASN A 146 8.20 -1.05 18.38
C ASN A 146 8.83 -0.97 19.77
N VAL A 147 9.75 -0.05 20.00
CA VAL A 147 10.37 0.17 21.32
C VAL A 147 9.32 0.63 22.33
N ILE A 148 8.42 1.54 21.96
CA ILE A 148 7.34 2.01 22.84
C ILE A 148 6.39 0.88 23.21
N CYS A 149 6.05 0.00 22.27
CA CYS A 149 5.18 -1.16 22.52
C CYS A 149 5.89 -2.33 23.21
N GLY A 150 7.20 -2.26 23.44
CA GLY A 150 7.98 -3.36 23.99
C GLY A 150 8.19 -4.53 23.02
N HIS A 151 8.03 -4.29 21.71
CA HIS A 151 8.30 -5.27 20.67
C HIS A 151 9.76 -5.23 20.23
N LEU A 152 10.23 -6.34 19.68
CA LEU A 152 11.53 -6.34 18.99
C LEU A 152 11.44 -5.43 17.75
N ILE A 153 12.54 -4.69 17.50
CA ILE A 153 12.64 -3.85 16.31
C ILE A 153 12.57 -4.74 15.05
N PRO A 154 12.02 -4.23 13.92
CA PRO A 154 11.88 -5.00 12.69
C PRO A 154 13.23 -5.11 11.95
N ALA A 155 14.25 -5.66 12.62
CA ALA A 155 15.59 -5.89 12.10
C ALA A 155 16.19 -7.11 12.80
N GLY A 156 17.04 -7.86 12.11
CA GLY A 156 17.66 -9.07 12.63
C GLY A 156 16.64 -10.08 13.12
N THR A 157 16.77 -10.56 14.35
CA THR A 157 15.87 -11.55 14.96
C THR A 157 14.44 -11.06 15.18
N GLY A 158 14.18 -9.75 15.10
CA GLY A 158 12.85 -9.15 15.20
C GLY A 158 12.04 -9.20 13.91
N LEU A 159 12.63 -9.58 12.79
CA LEU A 159 11.92 -9.76 11.52
C LEU A 159 10.90 -10.92 11.63
N ARG A 160 9.71 -10.72 11.08
CA ARG A 160 8.62 -11.73 11.13
C ARG A 160 9.01 -13.05 10.48
N GLU A 161 9.89 -13.00 9.48
CA GLU A 161 10.41 -14.16 8.78
C GLU A 161 11.21 -15.08 9.70
N TYR A 162 12.06 -14.49 10.56
CA TYR A 162 12.86 -15.26 11.52
C TYR A 162 12.02 -15.93 12.61
N LYS A 163 10.85 -15.41 12.93
CA LYS A 163 9.94 -16.06 13.89
C LYS A 163 9.37 -17.40 13.39
N ARG A 164 9.39 -17.59 12.08
CA ARG A 164 8.90 -18.82 11.41
C ARG A 164 10.00 -19.82 11.11
N LEU A 165 11.28 -19.42 11.26
CA LEU A 165 12.41 -20.28 11.03
C LEU A 165 12.58 -21.22 12.20
N VAL A 166 12.44 -22.51 11.93
CA VAL A 166 12.80 -23.57 12.85
C VAL A 166 14.16 -24.11 12.41
N VAL A 167 15.17 -23.93 13.26
CA VAL A 167 16.52 -24.45 13.00
C VAL A 167 16.61 -25.81 13.67
N MET A 168 16.83 -26.84 12.89
CA MET A 168 17.00 -28.22 13.36
C MET A 168 18.20 -28.88 12.65
N PRO A 169 18.82 -29.91 13.25
CA PRO A 169 19.83 -30.70 12.59
C PRO A 169 19.28 -31.36 11.33
N VAL A 170 20.13 -31.52 10.30
CA VAL A 170 19.73 -32.11 9.01
C VAL A 170 19.12 -33.51 9.20
N SER A 171 19.68 -34.29 10.13
CA SER A 171 19.17 -35.61 10.48
C SER A 171 17.75 -35.63 11.02
N GLU A 172 17.37 -34.63 11.82
CA GLU A 172 16.01 -34.49 12.35
C GLU A 172 15.04 -34.01 11.27
N HIS A 173 15.50 -33.16 10.37
CA HIS A 173 14.71 -32.67 9.24
C HIS A 173 14.38 -33.82 8.26
N GLU A 174 15.36 -34.67 7.94
CA GLU A 174 15.16 -35.85 7.10
C GLU A 174 14.18 -36.88 7.74
N GLN A 175 14.27 -37.08 9.06
CA GLN A 175 13.32 -37.91 9.79
C GLN A 175 11.90 -37.30 9.82
N ALA A 176 11.77 -35.99 9.98
CA ALA A 176 10.49 -35.29 9.94
C ALA A 176 9.85 -35.36 8.55
N LEU A 177 10.65 -35.23 7.48
CA LEU A 177 10.17 -35.39 6.10
C LEU A 177 9.75 -36.82 5.81
N ALA A 178 10.52 -37.82 6.27
CA ALA A 178 10.17 -39.23 6.12
C ALA A 178 8.88 -39.59 6.89
N ALA A 179 8.68 -39.01 8.07
CA ALA A 179 7.46 -39.20 8.86
C ALA A 179 6.24 -38.53 8.20
N SER A 180 6.41 -37.35 7.57
CA SER A 180 5.33 -36.68 6.84
C SER A 180 4.96 -37.34 5.52
N SER A 181 5.94 -37.98 4.83
CA SER A 181 5.70 -38.72 3.60
C SER A 181 5.20 -40.14 3.84
N GLY A 182 5.41 -40.71 5.03
CA GLY A 182 4.89 -42.01 5.43
C GLY A 182 3.41 -42.03 5.85
N LEU A 183 2.82 -40.88 6.12
CA LEU A 183 1.40 -40.77 6.49
C LEU A 183 0.44 -40.92 5.28
N ASP A 184 0.93 -40.79 4.06
CA ASP A 184 0.11 -40.90 2.84
C ASP A 184 0.11 -42.32 2.22
N LEU A 185 0.82 -43.32 2.79
CA LEU A 185 0.95 -44.68 2.22
C LEU A 185 0.21 -45.78 2.97
N GLU A 186 -0.42 -45.51 4.10
CA GLU A 186 -1.20 -46.55 4.84
C GLU A 186 -2.72 -46.42 4.66
N GLY A 187 -3.19 -45.67 3.66
CA GLY A 187 -4.63 -45.48 3.40
C GLY A 187 -5.27 -46.43 2.38
N ASP A 188 -4.54 -47.31 1.72
CA ASP A 188 -5.15 -48.07 0.62
C ASP A 188 -4.58 -49.50 0.43
N VAL A 189 -4.68 -50.40 1.45
CA VAL A 189 -4.65 -51.83 1.22
C VAL A 189 -5.45 -52.56 2.31
N SER A 190 -6.75 -52.67 2.17
CA SER A 190 -7.47 -53.85 2.59
C SER A 190 -8.92 -53.85 2.09
N ILE A 191 -9.14 -54.28 0.85
CA ILE A 191 -10.37 -54.99 0.48
C ILE A 191 -9.99 -55.97 -0.65
N ALA A 192 -9.70 -57.17 -0.32
CA ALA A 192 -9.97 -58.35 -1.15
C ALA A 192 -9.57 -59.61 -0.38
N GLY A 193 -10.56 -60.32 0.11
CA GLY A 193 -10.42 -61.62 0.74
C GLY A 193 -11.73 -62.06 1.33
#